data_252ddb33d31afe6e51649f68958f32c0
#
_entry.id   252ddb33d31afe6e51649f68958f32c0
#
_cell.length_a   1.000
_cell.length_b   1.000
_cell.length_c   1.000
_cell.angle_alpha   90.00
_cell.angle_beta   90.00
_cell.angle_gamma   90.00
#
_symmetry.space_group_name_H-M   'P 1'
#
loop_
_entity.id
_entity.type
_entity.pdbx_description
1 polymer ?
#
loop_
_entity_poly.entity_id
_entity_poly.type
_entity_poly.pdbx_seq_one_letter_code
_entity_poly.pdbx_strand_id
1 'polypeptide(L)'
;MTEDLKRWPLGPAELNERRRARPAVPDAVEFARAKLGIEPDEKQAEVLLSDAKRGILNCTRQWGKSTIAAAKAVHRAYTRPNSLVLVASPSYRQSGEFVRKASEMVSMLGIRPRGDGDNDISLAFPNKSRIVGLPGIEGTVRGFSAVSMLLIDEASRVNDAMYRALRPMLAVGDGDLWLLSTPYRKRGFFYANWEHGGPGWHRVRVPATECPRISREFLEEDRRHQKGDFAMEYMCEFMEDGLSVFSRDLVERALDDSVKPLVFPPMEKMSSWR
;
A
#
# COMPACT_ATOMS: atom_id res chain seq x y z
N MET A 1 41.22 -27.53 27.18
CA MET A 1 39.82 -27.18 27.51
C MET A 1 39.84 -26.02 28.48
N THR A 2 39.26 -24.87 28.18
CA THR A 2 39.11 -23.66 29.03
C THR A 2 40.01 -22.45 28.75
N GLU A 3 39.92 -21.87 27.52
CA GLU A 3 40.39 -20.49 27.33
C GLU A 3 39.41 -19.61 26.53
N ASP A 4 38.31 -20.16 25.97
CA ASP A 4 37.40 -19.44 25.09
C ASP A 4 36.18 -18.77 25.75
N LEU A 5 36.05 -18.79 27.08
CA LEU A 5 34.89 -18.29 27.80
C LEU A 5 35.03 -16.90 28.44
N LYS A 6 36.13 -16.15 28.18
CA LYS A 6 36.39 -14.85 28.83
C LYS A 6 36.38 -13.63 27.91
N ARG A 7 35.73 -13.66 26.74
CA ARG A 7 35.64 -12.48 25.87
C ARG A 7 34.19 -12.01 25.68
N TRP A 8 33.63 -11.45 26.72
CA TRP A 8 32.41 -10.63 26.64
C TRP A 8 32.43 -9.55 27.74
N PRO A 9 32.15 -8.27 27.43
CA PRO A 9 31.63 -7.72 26.17
C PRO A 9 32.73 -7.12 25.26
N LEU A 10 32.46 -7.08 23.93
CA LEU A 10 33.29 -6.39 22.94
C LEU A 10 33.44 -4.92 23.30
N GLY A 11 34.67 -4.40 23.25
CA GLY A 11 34.93 -2.98 23.51
C GLY A 11 34.28 -2.04 22.50
N PRO A 12 34.08 -0.75 22.83
CA PRO A 12 33.44 0.23 21.93
C PRO A 12 34.10 0.31 20.55
N ALA A 13 35.40 0.08 20.42
CA ALA A 13 36.14 0.06 19.17
C ALA A 13 35.77 -1.16 18.31
N GLU A 14 35.71 -2.36 18.88
CA GLU A 14 35.29 -3.58 18.16
C GLU A 14 33.82 -3.57 17.77
N LEU A 15 32.99 -2.93 18.58
CA LEU A 15 31.58 -2.68 18.23
C LEU A 15 31.42 -1.68 17.05
N ASN A 16 32.29 -0.66 16.99
CA ASN A 16 32.33 0.28 15.89
C ASN A 16 32.90 -0.33 14.60
N GLU A 17 33.94 -1.18 14.70
CA GLU A 17 34.45 -1.92 13.53
C GLU A 17 33.44 -2.91 12.99
N ARG A 18 32.71 -3.63 13.82
CA ARG A 18 31.59 -4.51 13.38
C ARG A 18 30.39 -3.72 12.80
N ARG A 19 30.16 -2.48 13.26
CA ARG A 19 29.19 -1.57 12.64
C ARG A 19 29.66 -1.08 11.27
N ARG A 20 30.97 -0.83 11.09
CA ARG A 20 31.58 -0.42 9.80
C ARG A 20 31.70 -1.58 8.81
N ALA A 21 31.83 -2.81 9.29
CA ALA A 21 31.94 -4.03 8.48
C ALA A 21 30.59 -4.65 8.09
N ARG A 22 29.44 -4.03 8.43
CA ARG A 22 28.18 -4.45 7.83
C ARG A 22 28.21 -4.07 6.35
N PRO A 23 28.05 -5.04 5.43
CA PRO A 23 27.93 -4.73 4.02
C PRO A 23 26.80 -3.70 3.87
N ALA A 24 27.05 -2.68 3.06
CA ALA A 24 26.04 -1.68 2.76
C ALA A 24 24.76 -2.41 2.32
N VAL A 25 23.66 -2.08 2.97
CA VAL A 25 22.36 -2.66 2.59
C VAL A 25 22.09 -2.19 1.17
N PRO A 26 21.96 -3.09 0.17
CA PRO A 26 21.67 -2.70 -1.19
C PRO A 26 20.38 -1.90 -1.22
N ASP A 27 20.30 -0.88 -2.07
CA ASP A 27 19.04 -0.19 -2.30
C ASP A 27 17.97 -1.16 -2.84
N ALA A 28 16.71 -0.76 -2.79
CA ALA A 28 15.62 -1.67 -3.11
C ALA A 28 15.59 -2.09 -4.60
N VAL A 29 16.16 -1.28 -5.51
CA VAL A 29 16.26 -1.61 -6.94
C VAL A 29 17.40 -2.60 -7.17
N GLU A 30 18.56 -2.36 -6.60
CA GLU A 30 19.69 -3.30 -6.65
C GLU A 30 19.32 -4.64 -6.00
N PHE A 31 18.61 -4.60 -4.87
CA PHE A 31 18.09 -5.80 -4.22
C PHE A 31 17.11 -6.56 -5.11
N ALA A 32 16.17 -5.87 -5.76
CA ALA A 32 15.22 -6.50 -6.68
C ALA A 32 15.93 -7.19 -7.85
N ARG A 33 16.92 -6.54 -8.45
CA ARG A 33 17.71 -7.10 -9.54
C ARG A 33 18.58 -8.27 -9.11
N ALA A 34 19.43 -8.05 -8.13
CA ALA A 34 20.49 -9.00 -7.75
C ALA A 34 19.97 -10.19 -6.94
N LYS A 35 18.89 -10.01 -6.17
CA LYS A 35 18.38 -11.01 -5.23
C LYS A 35 17.06 -11.63 -5.62
N LEU A 36 16.19 -10.88 -6.31
CA LEU A 36 14.84 -11.34 -6.66
C LEU A 36 14.69 -11.60 -8.17
N GLY A 37 15.72 -11.32 -8.99
CA GLY A 37 15.64 -11.51 -10.44
C GLY A 37 14.57 -10.64 -11.11
N ILE A 38 14.19 -9.53 -10.48
CA ILE A 38 13.18 -8.58 -10.99
C ILE A 38 13.90 -7.42 -11.63
N GLU A 39 13.64 -7.16 -12.92
CA GLU A 39 14.09 -5.95 -13.60
C GLU A 39 12.97 -4.91 -13.55
N PRO A 40 13.06 -3.91 -12.66
CA PRO A 40 12.02 -2.89 -12.52
C PRO A 40 12.05 -1.93 -13.72
N ASP A 41 10.88 -1.57 -14.26
CA ASP A 41 10.77 -0.41 -15.13
C ASP A 41 11.00 0.90 -14.32
N GLU A 42 11.10 2.04 -15.03
CA GLU A 42 11.42 3.34 -14.43
C GLU A 42 10.46 3.69 -13.27
N LYS A 43 9.15 3.49 -13.47
CA LYS A 43 8.13 3.77 -12.45
C LYS A 43 8.16 2.77 -11.29
N GLN A 44 8.49 1.52 -11.56
CA GLN A 44 8.71 0.51 -10.54
C GLN A 44 9.96 0.81 -9.70
N ALA A 45 11.03 1.27 -10.33
CA ALA A 45 12.24 1.72 -9.64
C ALA A 45 11.95 2.95 -8.75
N GLU A 46 11.18 3.93 -9.25
CA GLU A 46 10.71 5.08 -8.47
C GLU A 46 9.99 4.64 -7.20
N VAL A 47 9.06 3.68 -7.31
CA VAL A 47 8.33 3.13 -6.16
C VAL A 47 9.25 2.42 -5.17
N LEU A 48 10.18 1.61 -5.66
CA LEU A 48 11.11 0.87 -4.80
C LEU A 48 12.04 1.80 -4.00
N LEU A 49 12.57 2.83 -4.64
CA LEU A 49 13.52 3.79 -4.04
C LEU A 49 12.83 4.83 -3.15
N SER A 50 11.52 5.01 -3.28
CA SER A 50 10.81 6.05 -2.53
C SER A 50 10.86 5.82 -1.02
N ASP A 51 11.28 6.85 -0.29
CA ASP A 51 11.28 6.95 1.18
C ASP A 51 9.98 7.59 1.72
N ALA A 52 9.00 7.83 0.85
CA ALA A 52 7.76 8.49 1.23
C ALA A 52 7.01 7.68 2.29
N LYS A 53 6.59 8.36 3.38
CA LYS A 53 5.75 7.78 4.42
C LYS A 53 4.36 7.42 3.93
N ARG A 54 3.90 8.03 2.85
CA ARG A 54 2.58 7.83 2.25
C ARG A 54 2.75 7.71 0.75
N GLY A 55 2.46 6.54 0.21
CA GLY A 55 2.50 6.29 -1.23
C GLY A 55 1.14 5.85 -1.75
N ILE A 56 0.81 6.23 -2.96
CA ILE A 56 -0.42 5.82 -3.63
C ILE A 56 -0.15 5.52 -5.10
N LEU A 57 -0.45 4.29 -5.51
CA LEU A 57 -0.25 3.78 -6.85
C LEU A 57 -1.60 3.64 -7.55
N ASN A 58 -1.88 4.52 -8.49
CA ASN A 58 -3.00 4.45 -9.41
C ASN A 58 -2.51 3.92 -10.76
N CYS A 59 -2.55 2.61 -10.93
CA CYS A 59 -1.91 1.96 -12.07
C CYS A 59 -2.86 0.98 -12.75
N THR A 60 -2.71 0.84 -14.06
CA THR A 60 -3.43 -0.15 -14.86
C THR A 60 -3.26 -1.57 -14.32
N ARG A 61 -4.16 -2.47 -14.72
CA ARG A 61 -3.95 -3.90 -14.53
C ARG A 61 -2.67 -4.36 -15.22
N GLN A 62 -2.09 -5.47 -14.75
CA GLN A 62 -0.88 -6.10 -15.31
C GLN A 62 0.41 -5.24 -15.28
N TRP A 63 0.39 -4.04 -14.70
CA TRP A 63 1.63 -3.29 -14.51
C TRP A 63 2.58 -3.93 -13.49
N GLY A 64 2.08 -4.80 -12.61
CA GLY A 64 2.90 -5.46 -11.60
C GLY A 64 2.87 -4.78 -10.22
N LYS A 65 1.83 -3.99 -9.91
CA LYS A 65 1.63 -3.31 -8.61
C LYS A 65 1.97 -4.20 -7.41
N SER A 66 1.26 -5.34 -7.31
CA SER A 66 1.41 -6.26 -6.17
C SER A 66 2.79 -6.91 -6.14
N THR A 67 3.43 -7.14 -7.30
CA THR A 67 4.79 -7.70 -7.37
C THR A 67 5.83 -6.71 -6.82
N ILE A 68 5.77 -5.45 -7.25
CA ILE A 68 6.69 -4.41 -6.76
C ILE A 68 6.45 -4.07 -5.30
N ALA A 69 5.18 -4.04 -4.86
CA ALA A 69 4.86 -3.86 -3.45
C ALA A 69 5.35 -5.05 -2.59
N ALA A 70 5.26 -6.29 -3.08
CA ALA A 70 5.81 -7.45 -2.40
C ALA A 70 7.35 -7.38 -2.32
N ALA A 71 8.05 -6.96 -3.40
CA ALA A 71 9.48 -6.74 -3.38
C ALA A 71 9.88 -5.66 -2.35
N LYS A 72 9.13 -4.54 -2.27
CA LYS A 72 9.34 -3.49 -1.26
C LYS A 72 9.12 -4.01 0.16
N ALA A 73 8.09 -4.83 0.38
CA ALA A 73 7.81 -5.48 1.65
C ALA A 73 8.91 -6.44 2.08
N VAL A 74 9.37 -7.29 1.15
CA VAL A 74 10.46 -8.25 1.38
C VAL A 74 11.77 -7.52 1.65
N HIS A 75 12.10 -6.48 0.87
CA HIS A 75 13.27 -5.64 1.13
C HIS A 75 13.22 -5.02 2.54
N ARG A 76 12.08 -4.45 2.96
CA ARG A 76 11.88 -3.89 4.30
C ARG A 76 12.10 -4.95 5.38
N ALA A 77 11.46 -6.10 5.26
CA ALA A 77 11.54 -7.17 6.24
C ALA A 77 12.94 -7.83 6.29
N TYR A 78 13.61 -7.94 5.15
CA TYR A 78 14.96 -8.52 5.07
C TYR A 78 16.03 -7.60 5.65
N THR A 79 15.95 -6.30 5.34
CA THR A 79 17.02 -5.34 5.67
C THR A 79 16.86 -4.70 7.04
N ARG A 80 15.65 -4.63 7.58
CA ARG A 80 15.34 -4.02 8.89
C ARG A 80 14.83 -5.07 9.86
N PRO A 81 15.64 -5.54 10.83
CA PRO A 81 15.22 -6.52 11.84
C PRO A 81 14.00 -6.04 12.65
N ASN A 82 13.21 -7.00 13.11
CA ASN A 82 11.98 -6.78 13.89
C ASN A 82 10.91 -5.94 13.16
N SER A 83 10.96 -5.88 11.83
CA SER A 83 9.92 -5.18 11.05
C SER A 83 8.65 -5.99 11.00
N LEU A 84 7.53 -5.32 11.25
CA LEU A 84 6.19 -5.85 10.99
C LEU A 84 5.61 -5.17 9.75
N VAL A 85 5.37 -5.94 8.70
CA VAL A 85 4.68 -5.50 7.48
C VAL A 85 3.29 -6.12 7.47
N LEU A 86 2.26 -5.29 7.35
CA LEU A 86 0.88 -5.74 7.19
C LEU A 86 0.42 -5.56 5.75
N VAL A 87 -0.33 -6.53 5.26
CA VAL A 87 -0.94 -6.51 3.93
C VAL A 87 -2.43 -6.70 4.07
N ALA A 88 -3.20 -5.74 3.60
CA ALA A 88 -4.65 -5.81 3.56
C ALA A 88 -5.15 -5.80 2.11
N SER A 89 -6.24 -6.51 1.84
CA SER A 89 -6.88 -6.60 0.53
C SER A 89 -8.40 -6.76 0.73
N PRO A 90 -9.23 -6.58 -0.31
CA PRO A 90 -10.68 -6.75 -0.19
C PRO A 90 -11.10 -8.14 0.27
N SER A 91 -10.29 -9.16 0.04
CA SER A 91 -10.57 -10.54 0.45
C SER A 91 -9.34 -11.22 1.05
N TYR A 92 -9.58 -12.19 1.93
CA TYR A 92 -8.57 -13.06 2.52
C TYR A 92 -7.70 -13.76 1.46
N ARG A 93 -8.34 -14.25 0.40
CA ARG A 93 -7.64 -14.88 -0.73
C ARG A 93 -6.62 -13.95 -1.38
N GLN A 94 -6.97 -12.68 -1.62
CA GLN A 94 -6.05 -11.71 -2.22
C GLN A 94 -4.87 -11.38 -1.31
N SER A 95 -5.10 -11.24 0.00
CA SER A 95 -3.99 -11.11 0.97
C SER A 95 -3.09 -12.34 0.95
N GLY A 96 -3.66 -13.54 0.82
CA GLY A 96 -2.91 -14.79 0.67
C GLY A 96 -2.04 -14.82 -0.59
N GLU A 97 -2.59 -14.40 -1.74
CA GLU A 97 -1.84 -14.32 -2.99
C GLU A 97 -0.67 -13.32 -2.93
N PHE A 98 -0.86 -12.21 -2.21
CA PHE A 98 0.24 -11.26 -1.99
C PHE A 98 1.35 -11.89 -1.14
N VAL A 99 1.01 -12.53 -0.02
CA VAL A 99 2.00 -13.18 0.86
C VAL A 99 2.66 -14.37 0.15
N ARG A 100 1.94 -15.09 -0.72
CA ARG A 100 2.53 -16.16 -1.55
C ARG A 100 3.61 -15.60 -2.49
N LYS A 101 3.38 -14.48 -3.17
CA LYS A 101 4.42 -13.81 -3.97
C LYS A 101 5.64 -13.42 -3.13
N ALA A 102 5.41 -12.84 -1.95
CA ALA A 102 6.49 -12.53 -1.01
C ALA A 102 7.26 -13.79 -0.58
N SER A 103 6.57 -14.91 -0.37
CA SER A 103 7.17 -16.21 -0.02
C SER A 103 8.07 -16.76 -1.14
N GLU A 104 7.65 -16.63 -2.39
CA GLU A 104 8.48 -16.99 -3.55
C GLU A 104 9.77 -16.16 -3.59
N MET A 105 9.66 -14.84 -3.37
CA MET A 105 10.82 -13.95 -3.29
C MET A 105 11.77 -14.31 -2.13
N VAL A 106 11.22 -14.68 -0.98
CA VAL A 106 12.02 -15.12 0.18
C VAL A 106 12.77 -16.42 -0.12
N SER A 107 12.16 -17.33 -0.89
CA SER A 107 12.84 -18.53 -1.37
C SER A 107 14.05 -18.21 -2.25
N MET A 108 13.96 -17.17 -3.09
CA MET A 108 15.07 -16.70 -3.94
C MET A 108 16.26 -16.17 -3.09
N LEU A 109 15.97 -15.70 -1.88
CA LEU A 109 17.02 -15.29 -0.92
C LEU A 109 17.73 -16.45 -0.22
N GLY A 110 17.39 -17.70 -0.55
CA GLY A 110 17.89 -18.90 0.13
C GLY A 110 17.28 -19.10 1.53
N ILE A 111 16.22 -18.38 1.87
CA ILE A 111 15.49 -18.52 3.13
C ILE A 111 14.30 -19.47 2.89
N ARG A 112 14.19 -20.52 3.70
CA ARG A 112 13.02 -21.41 3.66
C ARG A 112 11.80 -20.65 4.21
N PRO A 113 10.76 -20.42 3.39
CA PRO A 113 9.55 -19.74 3.85
C PRO A 113 8.84 -20.53 4.95
N ARG A 114 8.40 -19.83 5.98
CA ARG A 114 7.59 -20.40 7.07
C ARG A 114 6.66 -19.32 7.62
N GLY A 115 5.52 -19.72 8.14
CA GLY A 115 4.62 -18.84 8.88
C GLY A 115 5.22 -18.38 10.22
N ASP A 116 4.58 -17.38 10.84
CA ASP A 116 4.98 -16.86 12.16
C ASP A 116 4.43 -17.70 13.33
N GLY A 117 3.52 -18.63 13.05
CA GLY A 117 2.91 -19.53 14.04
C GLY A 117 1.62 -18.99 14.67
N ASP A 118 1.35 -17.69 14.53
CA ASP A 118 0.21 -17.02 15.13
C ASP A 118 -0.88 -16.63 14.11
N ASN A 119 -0.49 -16.40 12.86
CA ASN A 119 -1.38 -15.94 11.80
C ASN A 119 -1.38 -16.92 10.62
N ASP A 120 -2.57 -17.27 10.12
CA ASP A 120 -2.75 -18.23 9.03
C ASP A 120 -2.02 -17.81 7.74
N ILE A 121 -2.07 -16.50 7.40
CA ILE A 121 -1.38 -15.95 6.25
C ILE A 121 -0.23 -15.09 6.78
N SER A 122 0.94 -15.69 6.90
CA SER A 122 2.13 -15.00 7.41
C SER A 122 3.42 -15.56 6.84
N LEU A 123 4.47 -14.75 6.93
CA LEU A 123 5.82 -15.08 6.51
C LEU A 123 6.81 -14.52 7.52
N ALA A 124 7.56 -15.40 8.18
CA ALA A 124 8.57 -15.06 9.18
C ALA A 124 9.98 -15.07 8.59
N PHE A 125 10.81 -14.12 9.04
CA PHE A 125 12.20 -13.98 8.67
C PHE A 125 13.14 -14.33 9.83
N PRO A 126 14.38 -14.81 9.56
CA PRO A 126 15.34 -15.14 10.61
C PRO A 126 15.72 -13.95 11.52
N ASN A 127 15.60 -12.73 11.02
CA ASN A 127 15.86 -11.48 11.76
C ASN A 127 14.68 -11.00 12.61
N LYS A 128 13.68 -11.86 12.87
CA LYS A 128 12.43 -11.60 13.62
C LYS A 128 11.47 -10.65 12.92
N SER A 129 11.71 -10.29 11.68
CA SER A 129 10.71 -9.57 10.86
C SER A 129 9.63 -10.53 10.40
N ARG A 130 8.45 -9.98 10.07
CA ARG A 130 7.34 -10.76 9.52
C ARG A 130 6.48 -9.94 8.59
N ILE A 131 5.88 -10.63 7.60
CA ILE A 131 4.86 -10.10 6.72
C ILE A 131 3.57 -10.85 7.04
N VAL A 132 2.48 -10.14 7.33
CA VAL A 132 1.20 -10.73 7.73
C VAL A 132 0.09 -10.24 6.81
N GLY A 133 -0.62 -11.18 6.20
CA GLY A 133 -1.82 -10.92 5.41
C GLY A 133 -3.04 -10.85 6.33
N LEU A 134 -3.80 -9.76 6.22
CA LEU A 134 -4.98 -9.54 7.03
C LEU A 134 -6.25 -10.04 6.31
N PRO A 135 -7.24 -10.57 7.05
CA PRO A 135 -8.55 -10.87 6.49
C PRO A 135 -9.27 -9.58 6.08
N GLY A 136 -10.12 -9.67 5.06
CA GLY A 136 -10.90 -8.53 4.54
C GLY A 136 -12.00 -8.00 5.45
N ILE A 137 -12.08 -8.45 6.72
CA ILE A 137 -13.15 -8.13 7.67
C ILE A 137 -12.60 -7.29 8.82
N GLU A 138 -13.20 -6.12 9.05
CA GLU A 138 -12.79 -5.13 10.06
C GLU A 138 -12.65 -5.70 11.49
N GLY A 139 -13.55 -6.59 11.92
CA GLY A 139 -13.61 -7.09 13.30
C GLY A 139 -12.40 -7.92 13.75
N THR A 140 -11.59 -8.43 12.82
CA THR A 140 -10.49 -9.36 13.09
C THR A 140 -9.09 -8.73 12.93
N VAL A 141 -9.01 -7.46 12.51
CA VAL A 141 -7.71 -6.80 12.21
C VAL A 141 -7.11 -6.06 13.39
N ARG A 142 -7.79 -5.94 14.54
CA ARG A 142 -7.30 -5.22 15.71
C ARG A 142 -6.27 -6.06 16.49
N GLY A 143 -5.20 -5.42 16.99
CA GLY A 143 -4.21 -6.08 17.84
C GLY A 143 -2.75 -5.92 17.41
N PHE A 144 -2.51 -5.39 16.21
CA PHE A 144 -1.15 -5.09 15.77
C PHE A 144 -0.73 -3.67 16.19
N SER A 145 0.51 -3.55 16.68
CA SER A 145 1.13 -2.27 17.02
C SER A 145 2.53 -2.18 16.45
N ALA A 146 3.09 -0.98 16.40
CA ALA A 146 4.44 -0.72 15.87
C ALA A 146 4.66 -1.26 14.45
N VAL A 147 3.63 -1.16 13.61
CA VAL A 147 3.67 -1.59 12.21
C VAL A 147 4.65 -0.69 11.45
N SER A 148 5.66 -1.30 10.82
CA SER A 148 6.70 -0.58 10.07
C SER A 148 6.25 -0.23 8.64
N MET A 149 5.33 -1.01 8.08
CA MET A 149 4.74 -0.77 6.75
C MET A 149 3.36 -1.41 6.67
N LEU A 150 2.40 -0.67 6.17
CA LEU A 150 1.07 -1.14 5.83
C LEU A 150 0.87 -0.99 4.33
N LEU A 151 0.56 -2.09 3.67
CA LEU A 151 0.22 -2.17 2.26
C LEU A 151 -1.26 -2.49 2.12
N ILE A 152 -1.99 -1.70 1.35
CA ILE A 152 -3.39 -2.00 1.02
C ILE A 152 -3.48 -2.25 -0.47
N ASP A 153 -3.57 -3.52 -0.84
CA ASP A 153 -3.69 -3.95 -2.24
C ASP A 153 -5.17 -3.94 -2.67
N GLU A 154 -5.42 -3.58 -3.91
CA GLU A 154 -6.75 -3.29 -4.46
C GLU A 154 -7.54 -2.28 -3.59
N ALA A 155 -6.85 -1.22 -3.13
CA ALA A 155 -7.32 -0.25 -2.16
C ALA A 155 -8.63 0.45 -2.56
N SER A 156 -8.90 0.65 -3.86
CA SER A 156 -10.14 1.23 -4.35
C SER A 156 -11.39 0.36 -4.08
N ARG A 157 -11.17 -0.92 -3.75
CA ARG A 157 -12.21 -1.92 -3.45
C ARG A 157 -12.32 -2.23 -1.96
N VAL A 158 -11.40 -1.77 -1.13
CA VAL A 158 -11.44 -1.90 0.33
C VAL A 158 -12.38 -0.83 0.89
N ASN A 159 -13.20 -1.20 1.89
CA ASN A 159 -14.13 -0.25 2.50
C ASN A 159 -13.42 0.72 3.46
N ASP A 160 -14.03 1.91 3.64
CA ASP A 160 -13.48 2.96 4.49
C ASP A 160 -13.40 2.58 5.98
N ALA A 161 -14.26 1.68 6.46
CA ALA A 161 -14.26 1.22 7.85
C ALA A 161 -12.98 0.43 8.14
N MET A 162 -12.59 -0.48 7.23
CA MET A 162 -11.34 -1.22 7.34
C MET A 162 -10.12 -0.28 7.29
N TYR A 163 -10.10 0.68 6.37
CA TYR A 163 -9.03 1.68 6.30
C TYR A 163 -8.87 2.47 7.61
N ARG A 164 -10.00 2.90 8.21
CA ARG A 164 -10.00 3.59 9.51
C ARG A 164 -9.50 2.70 10.64
N ALA A 165 -9.80 1.39 10.62
CA ALA A 165 -9.32 0.45 11.63
C ALA A 165 -7.81 0.17 11.53
N LEU A 166 -7.25 0.19 10.31
CA LEU A 166 -5.84 -0.13 10.05
C LEU A 166 -4.89 1.05 10.34
N ARG A 167 -5.30 2.27 10.04
CA ARG A 167 -4.43 3.45 10.16
C ARG A 167 -3.78 3.67 11.53
N PRO A 168 -4.49 3.49 12.67
CA PRO A 168 -3.90 3.68 14.00
C PRO A 168 -2.72 2.75 14.29
N MET A 169 -2.60 1.60 13.61
CA MET A 169 -1.52 0.64 13.84
C MET A 169 -0.14 1.19 13.43
N LEU A 170 -0.11 2.22 12.59
CA LEU A 170 1.13 2.90 12.16
C LEU A 170 1.62 3.94 13.18
N ALA A 171 0.77 4.38 14.13
CA ALA A 171 1.05 5.55 14.96
C ALA A 171 2.29 5.39 15.85
N VAL A 172 2.48 4.22 16.46
CA VAL A 172 3.58 3.97 17.40
C VAL A 172 4.92 3.78 16.67
N GLY A 173 4.89 3.11 15.51
CA GLY A 173 6.09 2.79 14.73
C GLY A 173 6.45 3.84 13.68
N ASP A 174 5.69 4.92 13.56
CA ASP A 174 5.80 5.87 12.44
C ASP A 174 5.95 5.15 11.09
N GLY A 175 5.10 4.13 10.89
CA GLY A 175 5.20 3.23 9.75
C GLY A 175 4.73 3.86 8.44
N ASP A 176 5.18 3.27 7.34
CA ASP A 176 4.83 3.69 5.99
C ASP A 176 3.46 3.13 5.59
N LEU A 177 2.68 3.90 4.84
CA LEU A 177 1.41 3.48 4.25
C LEU A 177 1.48 3.55 2.73
N TRP A 178 1.20 2.44 2.06
CA TRP A 178 1.13 2.37 0.60
C TRP A 178 -0.21 1.82 0.16
N LEU A 179 -0.91 2.57 -0.66
CA LEU A 179 -2.19 2.21 -1.28
C LEU A 179 -1.93 1.84 -2.74
N LEU A 180 -2.41 0.68 -3.18
CA LEU A 180 -2.18 0.18 -4.53
C LEU A 180 -3.51 -0.23 -5.14
N SER A 181 -3.87 0.32 -6.28
CA SER A 181 -5.08 -0.09 -6.98
C SER A 181 -5.08 0.33 -8.45
N THR A 182 -5.90 -0.34 -9.24
CA THR A 182 -6.59 0.28 -10.36
C THR A 182 -7.68 1.19 -9.78
N PRO A 183 -7.98 2.36 -10.33
CA PRO A 183 -8.99 3.25 -9.79
C PRO A 183 -10.39 2.60 -9.91
N TYR A 184 -11.35 3.17 -9.21
CA TYR A 184 -12.73 2.73 -9.30
C TYR A 184 -13.64 3.96 -9.43
N ARG A 185 -14.46 4.22 -8.44
CA ARG A 185 -15.36 5.37 -8.45
C ARG A 185 -14.77 6.56 -7.71
N LYS A 186 -15.26 7.77 -7.98
CA LYS A 186 -14.90 9.02 -7.28
C LYS A 186 -15.45 9.02 -5.85
N ARG A 187 -15.14 7.97 -5.08
CA ARG A 187 -15.55 7.80 -3.68
C ARG A 187 -14.56 6.94 -2.89
N GLY A 188 -14.68 6.98 -1.56
CA GLY A 188 -13.87 6.19 -0.63
C GLY A 188 -12.47 6.76 -0.43
N PHE A 189 -11.75 6.16 0.52
CA PHE A 189 -10.46 6.69 0.98
C PHE A 189 -9.39 6.69 -0.11
N PHE A 190 -9.42 5.75 -1.07
CA PHE A 190 -8.42 5.72 -2.14
C PHE A 190 -8.53 6.95 -3.03
N TYR A 191 -9.74 7.27 -3.50
CA TYR A 191 -10.00 8.49 -4.26
C TYR A 191 -9.71 9.75 -3.44
N ALA A 192 -10.19 9.82 -2.20
CA ALA A 192 -10.00 10.98 -1.34
C ALA A 192 -8.50 11.28 -1.08
N ASN A 193 -7.67 10.26 -0.85
CA ASN A 193 -6.23 10.46 -0.68
C ASN A 193 -5.52 10.78 -2.01
N TRP A 194 -6.04 10.27 -3.15
CA TRP A 194 -5.49 10.60 -4.45
C TRP A 194 -5.72 12.07 -4.80
N GLU A 195 -6.94 12.57 -4.68
CA GLU A 195 -7.29 13.94 -5.04
C GLU A 195 -6.97 14.97 -3.94
N HIS A 196 -7.28 14.66 -2.69
CA HIS A 196 -7.28 15.61 -1.59
C HIS A 196 -6.29 15.29 -0.47
N GLY A 197 -5.45 14.28 -0.62
CA GLY A 197 -4.49 13.84 0.42
C GLY A 197 -3.36 14.83 0.71
N GLY A 198 -3.24 15.91 -0.09
CA GLY A 198 -2.20 16.93 0.08
C GLY A 198 -0.82 16.51 -0.46
N PRO A 199 0.21 17.34 -0.25
CA PRO A 199 1.55 17.14 -0.84
C PRO A 199 2.35 16.01 -0.16
N GLY A 200 1.94 15.54 1.00
CA GLY A 200 2.61 14.45 1.72
C GLY A 200 2.45 13.06 1.09
N TRP A 201 1.70 12.92 -0.01
CA TRP A 201 1.52 11.67 -0.73
C TRP A 201 2.40 11.60 -1.97
N HIS A 202 3.23 10.57 -2.04
CA HIS A 202 3.92 10.18 -3.26
C HIS A 202 2.94 9.47 -4.19
N ARG A 203 2.57 10.12 -5.29
CA ARG A 203 1.57 9.64 -6.26
C ARG A 203 2.26 9.11 -7.49
N VAL A 204 1.97 7.86 -7.83
CA VAL A 204 2.44 7.24 -9.07
C VAL A 204 1.23 6.82 -9.89
N ARG A 205 1.12 7.36 -11.11
CA ARG A 205 0.11 6.98 -12.10
C ARG A 205 0.79 6.28 -13.26
N VAL A 206 0.25 5.12 -13.65
CA VAL A 206 0.76 4.39 -14.81
C VAL A 206 -0.43 3.84 -15.61
N PRO A 207 -0.89 4.57 -16.63
CA PRO A 207 -1.89 4.06 -17.58
C PRO A 207 -1.30 2.95 -18.44
N ALA A 208 -2.14 2.17 -19.08
CA ALA A 208 -1.72 1.04 -19.91
C ALA A 208 -0.85 1.46 -21.10
N THR A 209 -1.03 2.68 -21.60
CA THR A 209 -0.21 3.26 -22.67
C THR A 209 1.25 3.47 -22.29
N GLU A 210 1.54 3.55 -20.99
CA GLU A 210 2.88 3.69 -20.42
C GLU A 210 3.42 2.35 -19.88
N CYS A 211 2.63 1.27 -19.95
CA CYS A 211 3.03 -0.05 -19.48
C CYS A 211 3.71 -0.85 -20.61
N PRO A 212 5.03 -1.11 -20.54
CA PRO A 212 5.75 -1.78 -21.63
C PRO A 212 5.33 -3.25 -21.85
N ARG A 213 4.57 -3.81 -20.92
CA ARG A 213 4.08 -5.20 -20.97
C ARG A 213 2.73 -5.35 -21.67
N ILE A 214 2.06 -4.25 -22.01
CA ILE A 214 0.75 -4.27 -22.68
C ILE A 214 0.93 -3.77 -24.10
N SER A 215 0.58 -4.61 -25.08
CA SER A 215 0.71 -4.24 -26.48
C SER A 215 -0.37 -3.22 -26.91
N ARG A 216 -0.05 -2.41 -27.88
CA ARG A 216 -1.00 -1.40 -28.42
C ARG A 216 -2.17 -2.09 -29.12
N GLU A 217 -1.91 -3.18 -29.82
CA GLU A 217 -2.92 -3.98 -30.53
C GLU A 217 -3.97 -4.49 -29.54
N PHE A 218 -3.53 -5.04 -28.38
CA PHE A 218 -4.43 -5.46 -27.32
C PHE A 218 -5.30 -4.31 -26.78
N LEU A 219 -4.70 -3.14 -26.56
CA LEU A 219 -5.46 -1.97 -26.07
C LEU A 219 -6.49 -1.47 -27.08
N GLU A 220 -6.16 -1.50 -28.38
CA GLU A 220 -7.09 -1.11 -29.44
C GLU A 220 -8.25 -2.10 -29.59
N GLU A 221 -7.98 -3.39 -29.43
CA GLU A 221 -9.00 -4.43 -29.43
C GLU A 221 -9.94 -4.26 -28.24
N ASP A 222 -9.39 -4.17 -27.03
CA ASP A 222 -10.18 -4.12 -25.79
C ASP A 222 -10.96 -2.82 -25.66
N ARG A 223 -10.44 -1.70 -26.17
CA ARG A 223 -11.17 -0.42 -26.27
C ARG A 223 -12.47 -0.51 -27.07
N ARG A 224 -12.50 -1.38 -28.09
CA ARG A 224 -13.74 -1.62 -28.89
C ARG A 224 -14.77 -2.43 -28.13
N HIS A 225 -14.32 -3.34 -27.26
CA HIS A 225 -15.18 -4.26 -26.51
C HIS A 225 -15.64 -3.70 -25.16
N GLN A 226 -14.80 -2.91 -24.45
CA GLN A 226 -15.07 -2.42 -23.09
C GLN A 226 -15.29 -0.90 -23.04
N LYS A 227 -16.27 -0.39 -23.77
CA LYS A 227 -16.50 1.06 -23.89
C LYS A 227 -16.73 1.80 -22.56
N GLY A 228 -17.28 1.11 -21.53
CA GLY A 228 -17.60 1.73 -20.23
C GLY A 228 -16.44 1.70 -19.22
N ASP A 229 -15.70 0.61 -19.19
CA ASP A 229 -14.68 0.39 -18.13
C ASP A 229 -13.25 0.65 -18.63
N PHE A 230 -13.03 0.87 -19.93
CA PHE A 230 -11.70 1.06 -20.52
C PHE A 230 -10.93 2.21 -19.85
N ALA A 231 -11.58 3.33 -19.63
CA ALA A 231 -10.97 4.49 -18.98
C ALA A 231 -10.48 4.17 -17.55
N MET A 232 -11.28 3.42 -16.81
CA MET A 232 -10.97 2.98 -15.45
C MET A 232 -9.86 1.93 -15.43
N GLU A 233 -10.01 0.85 -16.19
CA GLU A 233 -9.12 -0.31 -16.12
C GLU A 233 -7.76 -0.07 -16.78
N TYR A 234 -7.72 0.74 -17.85
CA TYR A 234 -6.51 0.96 -18.63
C TYR A 234 -5.96 2.38 -18.55
N MET A 235 -6.80 3.41 -18.41
CA MET A 235 -6.34 4.79 -18.43
C MET A 235 -6.17 5.41 -17.05
N CYS A 236 -6.41 4.63 -15.99
CA CYS A 236 -6.30 5.06 -14.59
C CYS A 236 -7.21 6.27 -14.25
N GLU A 237 -8.43 6.29 -14.82
CA GLU A 237 -9.42 7.33 -14.60
C GLU A 237 -10.47 6.87 -13.59
N PHE A 238 -10.81 7.75 -12.64
CA PHE A 238 -11.89 7.48 -11.69
C PHE A 238 -13.25 7.72 -12.36
N MET A 239 -14.15 6.76 -12.24
CA MET A 239 -15.49 6.85 -12.77
C MET A 239 -16.42 7.62 -11.83
N GLU A 240 -17.40 8.33 -12.39
CA GLU A 240 -18.47 8.94 -11.60
C GLU A 240 -19.23 7.88 -10.79
N ASP A 241 -19.71 8.26 -9.61
CA ASP A 241 -20.54 7.37 -8.81
C ASP A 241 -21.96 7.35 -9.42
N GLY A 242 -22.26 6.31 -10.19
CA GLY A 242 -23.54 6.17 -10.88
C GLY A 242 -24.76 6.05 -9.95
N LEU A 243 -24.57 6.09 -8.64
CA LEU A 243 -25.63 6.20 -7.64
C LEU A 243 -25.99 7.65 -7.30
N SER A 244 -25.21 8.61 -7.76
CA SER A 244 -25.48 10.03 -7.56
C SER A 244 -26.44 10.53 -8.65
N VAL A 245 -27.57 11.10 -8.24
CA VAL A 245 -28.54 11.71 -9.17
C VAL A 245 -27.95 12.92 -9.89
N PHE A 246 -26.99 13.60 -9.23
CA PHE A 246 -26.24 14.73 -9.77
C PHE A 246 -24.76 14.43 -9.80
N SER A 247 -24.05 14.79 -10.88
CA SER A 247 -22.61 14.71 -10.90
C SER A 247 -22.00 15.67 -9.87
N ARG A 248 -20.83 15.30 -9.31
CA ARG A 248 -20.12 16.15 -8.36
C ARG A 248 -19.82 17.53 -8.94
N ASP A 249 -19.39 17.61 -10.20
CA ASP A 249 -19.13 18.86 -10.90
C ASP A 249 -20.40 19.74 -11.02
N LEU A 250 -21.56 19.13 -11.13
CA LEU A 250 -22.81 19.88 -11.14
C LEU A 250 -23.12 20.44 -9.76
N VAL A 251 -22.90 19.66 -8.72
CA VAL A 251 -23.09 20.10 -7.33
C VAL A 251 -22.09 21.21 -6.99
N GLU A 252 -20.81 21.05 -7.31
CA GLU A 252 -19.78 22.07 -7.05
C GLU A 252 -20.05 23.38 -7.80
N ARG A 253 -20.53 23.31 -9.05
CA ARG A 253 -20.94 24.52 -9.80
C ARG A 253 -22.21 25.17 -9.28
N ALA A 254 -23.05 24.42 -8.56
CA ALA A 254 -24.27 24.94 -7.95
C ALA A 254 -24.03 25.54 -6.56
N LEU A 255 -22.84 25.34 -5.97
CA LEU A 255 -22.46 25.99 -4.71
C LEU A 255 -22.16 27.46 -5.00
N ASP A 256 -22.85 28.33 -4.28
CA ASP A 256 -22.68 29.80 -4.35
C ASP A 256 -22.36 30.30 -2.95
N ASP A 257 -21.10 30.65 -2.73
CA ASP A 257 -20.61 31.15 -1.43
C ASP A 257 -21.21 32.51 -1.04
N SER A 258 -21.89 33.21 -1.98
CA SER A 258 -22.61 34.46 -1.71
C SER A 258 -23.96 34.24 -1.04
N VAL A 259 -24.49 33.01 -1.13
CA VAL A 259 -25.79 32.67 -0.49
C VAL A 259 -25.57 32.39 0.99
N LYS A 260 -26.09 33.26 1.84
CA LYS A 260 -26.02 33.08 3.28
C LYS A 260 -26.81 31.86 3.74
N PRO A 261 -26.28 31.04 4.67
CA PRO A 261 -27.03 29.93 5.25
C PRO A 261 -28.37 30.40 5.86
N LEU A 262 -29.41 29.62 5.65
CA LEU A 262 -30.72 29.84 6.31
C LEU A 262 -30.52 29.65 7.81
N VAL A 263 -30.72 30.72 8.55
CA VAL A 263 -30.70 30.69 10.02
C VAL A 263 -32.13 30.49 10.51
N PHE A 264 -32.39 29.33 11.07
CA PHE A 264 -33.67 29.03 11.71
C PHE A 264 -33.64 29.60 13.14
N PRO A 265 -34.69 30.35 13.55
CA PRO A 265 -34.78 30.76 14.95
C PRO A 265 -34.95 29.55 15.86
N PRO A 266 -34.50 29.63 17.16
CA PRO A 266 -34.69 28.57 18.11
C PRO A 266 -36.16 28.11 18.17
N MET A 267 -36.40 26.81 18.29
CA MET A 267 -37.76 26.21 18.24
C MET A 267 -38.75 26.80 19.24
N GLU A 268 -38.28 27.36 20.36
CA GLU A 268 -39.12 28.03 21.36
C GLU A 268 -39.85 29.27 20.82
N LYS A 269 -39.38 29.87 19.73
CA LYS A 269 -40.05 31.07 19.12
C LYS A 269 -41.05 30.71 18.01
N MET A 270 -41.13 29.45 17.62
CA MET A 270 -42.08 29.00 16.57
C MET A 270 -43.50 28.71 17.08
N SER A 271 -43.72 28.63 18.40
CA SER A 271 -45.03 28.37 19.00
C SER A 271 -46.02 29.55 18.93
N SER A 272 -45.59 30.71 18.43
CA SER A 272 -46.44 31.91 18.31
C SER A 272 -47.08 32.16 16.95
N TRP A 273 -46.87 31.22 16.00
CA TRP A 273 -47.50 31.28 14.68
C TRP A 273 -48.75 30.34 14.69
N ARG A 274 -49.86 30.82 15.18
CA ARG A 274 -51.22 30.27 14.95
C ARG A 274 -52.05 31.25 14.16
#